data_b2ac9a5583194ac55964168003ff949e
#
_entry.id   b2ac9a5583194ac55964168003ff949e
#
_cell.length_a   1.000
_cell.length_b   1.000
_cell.length_c   1.000
_cell.angle_alpha   90.00
_cell.angle_beta   90.00
_cell.angle_gamma   90.00
#
_symmetry.space_group_name_H-M   'P 1'
#
loop_
_entity.id
_entity.type
_entity.pdbx_description
1 polymer ?
#
loop_
_entity_poly.entity_id
_entity_poly.type
_entity_poly.pdbx_seq_one_letter_code
_entity_poly.pdbx_strand_id
1 'polypeptide(L)'
;MGRWQRDGNERRRIVQGSRSNAEKQYLPDGIKAMEGHMTKVTSADEYKLHSSFDEIRNVLLDGRYTDRRHKPLAYWALPNDRRLPLAFLGRTIDDLLSTPFDELSSTAGIGQKKIGSLVRLLHRATQDQPPAVPFGISDRSGEQDSAGPEIDDTQPNNFDPSIVSESLWTQWRDTVRQREVGHEKLGRLAPTLQALPTVIWHSPLQYYLDFSVSEIRQLKTHGEKRVRVVLEVFHVVHELLSNTSARSHLDVRLVPKFIPPMEDWISDVMQRTEGLPPGELQRELILPMLRQIEIDAGPTVHKLANSRLGIDGESQSVRAQSRRMGVTRARVYQLLDDCSKVMNVRWPEGEQRLVRLAEHLKEQQGDASDLETLDAASELLFPKKYAHLMDEGENGAPE
;
A
#
# COMPACT_ATOMS: atom_id res chain seq x y z
N MET A 1 -48.35 22.38 23.79
CA MET A 1 -48.85 23.57 23.08
C MET A 1 -47.91 23.84 21.96
N GLY A 2 -48.20 23.74 20.70
CA GLY A 2 -49.26 23.58 19.76
C GLY A 2 -48.66 22.96 18.52
N ARG A 3 -49.06 22.01 18.02
CA ARG A 3 -49.93 21.57 16.91
C ARG A 3 -50.06 22.62 15.78
N TRP A 4 -49.60 22.29 14.58
CA TRP A 4 -50.24 22.65 13.32
C TRP A 4 -50.19 21.49 12.34
N GLN A 5 -51.37 21.24 11.79
CA GLN A 5 -51.77 20.20 10.82
C GLN A 5 -51.75 20.72 9.38
N ARG A 6 -51.53 19.79 8.45
CA ARG A 6 -52.27 19.50 7.17
C ARG A 6 -52.56 20.66 6.19
N ASP A 7 -52.33 20.34 4.94
CA ASP A 7 -53.25 20.16 3.78
C ASP A 7 -52.38 20.09 2.52
N GLY A 8 -52.43 19.18 1.59
CA GLY A 8 -53.59 18.66 0.89
C GLY A 8 -53.79 19.42 -0.46
N ASN A 9 -53.34 18.90 -1.60
CA ASN A 9 -54.17 19.03 -2.79
C ASN A 9 -53.77 18.08 -3.94
N GLU A 10 -54.70 17.24 -4.27
CA GLU A 10 -54.83 16.47 -5.55
C GLU A 10 -55.13 17.42 -6.68
N ARG A 11 -54.62 17.13 -7.89
CA ARG A 11 -55.40 17.32 -9.11
C ARG A 11 -55.02 16.32 -10.22
N ARG A 12 -55.96 15.42 -10.47
CA ARG A 12 -56.11 14.62 -11.70
C ARG A 12 -56.34 15.51 -12.90
N ARG A 13 -55.89 15.09 -14.09
CA ARG A 13 -56.64 15.27 -15.34
C ARG A 13 -56.32 14.15 -16.31
N ILE A 14 -57.37 13.44 -16.62
CA ILE A 14 -57.62 12.50 -17.72
C ILE A 14 -57.88 13.30 -19.00
N VAL A 15 -57.36 12.89 -20.15
CA VAL A 15 -57.99 13.08 -21.45
C VAL A 15 -57.79 11.85 -22.31
N GLN A 16 -58.92 11.31 -22.75
CA GLN A 16 -59.14 10.25 -23.74
C GLN A 16 -59.16 10.83 -25.16
N GLY A 17 -59.00 9.92 -26.12
CA GLY A 17 -59.45 10.09 -27.50
C GLY A 17 -58.48 9.41 -28.48
N SER A 18 -58.74 8.49 -29.25
CA SER A 18 -59.78 7.79 -29.95
C SER A 18 -59.19 7.27 -31.28
N ARG A 19 -59.32 6.00 -31.48
CA ARG A 19 -59.64 5.22 -32.71
C ARG A 19 -59.22 5.73 -34.10
N SER A 20 -58.56 4.84 -34.88
CA SER A 20 -59.12 4.45 -36.20
C SER A 20 -58.56 3.10 -36.67
N ASN A 21 -59.50 2.25 -37.08
CA ASN A 21 -59.36 0.97 -37.76
C ASN A 21 -59.18 1.20 -39.27
N ALA A 22 -58.58 0.25 -39.92
CA ALA A 22 -58.78 -0.35 -41.23
C ALA A 22 -57.44 -0.80 -41.81
N GLU A 23 -57.16 -1.89 -42.44
CA GLU A 23 -57.97 -2.85 -43.16
C GLU A 23 -57.19 -4.12 -43.40
N LYS A 24 -57.80 -5.24 -43.30
CA LYS A 24 -57.30 -6.56 -43.73
C LYS A 24 -57.31 -6.67 -45.27
N GLN A 25 -56.21 -7.14 -45.83
CA GLN A 25 -56.29 -7.82 -47.12
C GLN A 25 -55.54 -9.14 -47.13
N TYR A 26 -56.22 -10.15 -47.61
CA TYR A 26 -55.90 -11.56 -47.74
C TYR A 26 -55.13 -11.86 -49.02
N LEU A 27 -54.28 -12.95 -48.98
CA LEU A 27 -54.01 -14.00 -50.00
C LEU A 27 -52.67 -13.87 -50.76
N PRO A 28 -52.11 -14.99 -51.27
CA PRO A 28 -52.22 -16.43 -50.93
C PRO A 28 -50.86 -17.15 -50.76
N ASP A 29 -50.97 -18.41 -50.38
CA ASP A 29 -49.95 -19.44 -50.22
C ASP A 29 -49.00 -19.69 -51.41
N GLY A 30 -47.76 -20.05 -51.00
CA GLY A 30 -46.99 -21.01 -51.78
C GLY A 30 -45.74 -20.47 -52.47
N ILE A 31 -44.63 -20.45 -51.73
CA ILE A 31 -43.28 -20.83 -52.24
C ILE A 31 -42.40 -21.23 -51.01
N LYS A 32 -41.92 -22.48 -51.05
CA LYS A 32 -40.91 -23.01 -50.12
C LYS A 32 -39.70 -22.10 -50.16
N ALA A 33 -39.46 -21.43 -49.06
CA ALA A 33 -38.21 -20.69 -48.86
C ALA A 33 -37.08 -21.68 -48.59
N MET A 34 -36.10 -21.66 -49.46
CA MET A 34 -34.76 -22.19 -49.25
C MET A 34 -34.21 -21.54 -47.97
N GLU A 35 -33.71 -22.37 -47.04
CA GLU A 35 -32.89 -21.93 -45.92
C GLU A 35 -31.65 -21.21 -46.45
N GLY A 36 -31.77 -19.90 -46.58
CA GLY A 36 -30.62 -19.03 -46.75
C GLY A 36 -29.94 -18.86 -45.36
N HIS A 37 -28.77 -19.40 -45.21
CA HIS A 37 -27.85 -18.99 -44.16
C HIS A 37 -27.72 -17.45 -44.22
N MET A 38 -28.44 -16.75 -43.36
CA MET A 38 -28.15 -15.35 -43.09
C MET A 38 -26.79 -15.31 -42.37
N THR A 39 -25.73 -15.10 -43.14
CA THR A 39 -24.45 -14.65 -42.59
C THR A 39 -24.71 -13.36 -41.82
N LYS A 40 -24.66 -13.42 -40.48
CA LYS A 40 -24.62 -12.23 -39.62
C LYS A 40 -23.50 -11.33 -40.14
N VAL A 41 -23.84 -10.12 -40.55
CA VAL A 41 -22.83 -9.08 -40.85
C VAL A 41 -22.14 -8.76 -39.53
N THR A 42 -20.98 -9.34 -39.37
CA THR A 42 -20.10 -9.11 -38.21
C THR A 42 -19.71 -7.64 -38.23
N SER A 43 -19.94 -6.92 -37.14
CA SER A 43 -19.51 -5.51 -37.04
C SER A 43 -17.99 -5.43 -37.11
N ALA A 44 -17.44 -4.34 -37.65
CA ALA A 44 -15.98 -4.15 -37.72
C ALA A 44 -15.29 -4.30 -36.35
N ASP A 45 -16.00 -4.00 -35.26
CA ASP A 45 -15.51 -4.14 -33.89
C ASP A 45 -15.45 -5.62 -33.45
N GLU A 46 -16.39 -6.44 -33.90
CA GLU A 46 -16.39 -7.88 -33.60
C GLU A 46 -15.25 -8.59 -34.34
N TYR A 47 -14.97 -8.22 -35.56
CA TYR A 47 -13.83 -8.73 -36.33
C TYR A 47 -12.48 -8.37 -35.66
N LYS A 48 -12.35 -7.13 -35.17
CA LYS A 48 -11.14 -6.72 -34.40
C LYS A 48 -10.93 -7.51 -33.12
N LEU A 49 -12.02 -7.76 -32.39
CA LEU A 49 -11.93 -8.55 -31.14
C LEU A 49 -11.55 -10.01 -31.42
N HIS A 50 -12.09 -10.59 -32.52
CA HIS A 50 -11.75 -11.94 -32.96
C HIS A 50 -10.27 -12.03 -33.35
N SER A 51 -9.80 -11.13 -34.21
CA SER A 51 -8.36 -11.08 -34.60
C SER A 51 -7.43 -10.92 -33.41
N SER A 52 -7.76 -10.01 -32.48
CA SER A 52 -6.97 -9.82 -31.26
C SER A 52 -6.97 -11.05 -30.35
N PHE A 53 -8.10 -11.77 -30.27
CA PHE A 53 -8.17 -13.02 -29.52
C PHE A 53 -7.28 -14.11 -30.12
N ASP A 54 -7.29 -14.27 -31.45
CA ASP A 54 -6.46 -15.25 -32.14
C ASP A 54 -4.97 -14.96 -32.01
N GLU A 55 -4.58 -13.69 -32.11
CA GLU A 55 -3.18 -13.27 -31.87
C GLU A 55 -2.73 -13.63 -30.45
N ILE A 56 -3.52 -13.27 -29.43
CA ILE A 56 -3.22 -13.56 -28.03
C ILE A 56 -3.21 -15.08 -27.79
N ARG A 57 -4.14 -15.82 -28.37
CA ARG A 57 -4.19 -17.28 -28.30
C ARG A 57 -2.90 -17.91 -28.80
N ASN A 58 -2.42 -17.50 -29.97
CA ASN A 58 -1.17 -18.00 -30.53
C ASN A 58 0.04 -17.73 -29.64
N VAL A 59 0.09 -16.55 -28.99
CA VAL A 59 1.15 -16.21 -28.04
C VAL A 59 1.05 -17.08 -26.78
N LEU A 60 -0.13 -17.22 -26.19
CA LEU A 60 -0.32 -17.97 -24.94
C LEU A 60 -0.16 -19.49 -25.10
N LEU A 61 -0.30 -20.02 -26.32
CA LEU A 61 -0.04 -21.44 -26.59
C LEU A 61 1.45 -21.80 -26.61
N ASP A 62 2.35 -20.83 -26.63
CA ASP A 62 3.78 -21.06 -26.47
C ASP A 62 4.10 -21.73 -25.11
N GLY A 63 5.04 -22.68 -25.10
CA GLY A 63 5.43 -23.45 -23.91
C GLY A 63 5.84 -22.62 -22.70
N ARG A 64 6.39 -21.41 -22.90
CA ARG A 64 6.77 -20.47 -21.83
C ARG A 64 5.62 -19.95 -20.98
N TYR A 65 4.38 -20.05 -21.47
CA TYR A 65 3.18 -19.60 -20.76
C TYR A 65 2.38 -20.74 -20.11
N THR A 66 2.91 -21.94 -20.04
CA THR A 66 2.21 -23.13 -19.51
C THR A 66 1.67 -22.89 -18.10
N ASP A 67 2.50 -22.37 -17.20
CA ASP A 67 2.09 -22.07 -15.80
C ASP A 67 0.97 -21.03 -15.72
N ARG A 68 0.97 -20.05 -16.65
CA ARG A 68 -0.06 -19.02 -16.72
C ARG A 68 -1.39 -19.57 -17.24
N ARG A 69 -1.36 -20.53 -18.16
CA ARG A 69 -2.56 -21.15 -18.73
C ARG A 69 -3.40 -21.91 -17.71
N HIS A 70 -2.77 -22.49 -16.69
CA HIS A 70 -3.46 -23.20 -15.61
C HIS A 70 -4.10 -22.26 -14.59
N LYS A 71 -3.82 -20.96 -14.63
CA LYS A 71 -4.43 -19.97 -13.73
C LYS A 71 -5.84 -19.59 -14.23
N PRO A 72 -6.79 -19.34 -13.31
CA PRO A 72 -8.11 -18.84 -13.69
C PRO A 72 -8.02 -17.41 -14.26
N LEU A 73 -8.96 -17.03 -15.12
CA LEU A 73 -9.00 -15.69 -15.74
C LEU A 73 -9.06 -14.58 -14.69
N ALA A 74 -9.72 -14.81 -13.55
CA ALA A 74 -9.81 -13.86 -12.44
C ALA A 74 -8.45 -13.44 -11.88
N TYR A 75 -7.42 -14.28 -12.01
CA TYR A 75 -6.06 -14.00 -11.57
C TYR A 75 -5.47 -12.72 -12.22
N TRP A 76 -5.94 -12.39 -13.41
CA TRP A 76 -5.47 -11.25 -14.21
C TRP A 76 -6.37 -10.01 -14.09
N ALA A 77 -7.48 -10.11 -13.32
CA ALA A 77 -8.39 -9.01 -13.11
C ALA A 77 -7.82 -7.99 -12.12
N LEU A 78 -7.97 -6.69 -12.44
CA LEU A 78 -7.66 -5.58 -11.53
C LEU A 78 -8.92 -5.14 -10.78
N PRO A 79 -8.78 -4.59 -9.56
CA PRO A 79 -9.93 -4.10 -8.79
C PRO A 79 -10.79 -3.06 -9.51
N ASN A 80 -10.18 -2.27 -10.41
CA ASN A 80 -10.86 -1.22 -11.19
C ASN A 80 -11.41 -1.70 -12.53
N ASP A 81 -11.23 -2.96 -12.89
CA ASP A 81 -11.79 -3.47 -14.14
C ASP A 81 -13.31 -3.42 -14.10
N ARG A 82 -13.88 -2.75 -15.10
CA ARG A 82 -15.33 -2.66 -15.28
C ARG A 82 -15.81 -3.69 -16.30
N ARG A 83 -17.06 -4.15 -16.14
CA ARG A 83 -17.73 -5.06 -17.09
C ARG A 83 -16.99 -6.39 -17.24
N LEU A 84 -16.46 -6.92 -16.14
CA LEU A 84 -15.81 -8.22 -16.12
C LEU A 84 -16.75 -9.31 -16.66
N PRO A 85 -16.22 -10.28 -17.44
CA PRO A 85 -16.98 -11.42 -17.95
C PRO A 85 -17.14 -12.47 -16.84
N LEU A 86 -18.07 -12.25 -15.90
CA LEU A 86 -18.23 -13.08 -14.68
C LEU A 86 -18.35 -14.58 -14.99
N ALA A 87 -19.00 -14.95 -16.11
CA ALA A 87 -19.14 -16.34 -16.54
C ALA A 87 -17.79 -17.04 -16.85
N PHE A 88 -16.73 -16.26 -17.10
CA PHE A 88 -15.43 -16.78 -17.50
C PHE A 88 -14.35 -16.63 -16.41
N LEU A 89 -14.60 -15.85 -15.36
CA LEU A 89 -13.57 -15.55 -14.35
C LEU A 89 -13.03 -16.79 -13.65
N GLY A 90 -13.86 -17.79 -13.41
CA GLY A 90 -13.48 -19.05 -12.80
C GLY A 90 -12.83 -20.06 -13.75
N ARG A 91 -12.92 -19.86 -15.07
CA ARG A 91 -12.33 -20.75 -16.07
C ARG A 91 -10.82 -20.49 -16.20
N THR A 92 -10.05 -21.54 -16.43
CA THR A 92 -8.62 -21.41 -16.70
C THR A 92 -8.40 -20.79 -18.08
N ILE A 93 -7.25 -20.14 -18.28
CA ILE A 93 -6.88 -19.62 -19.59
C ILE A 93 -6.86 -20.75 -20.61
N ASP A 94 -6.36 -21.92 -20.28
CA ASP A 94 -6.27 -23.07 -21.17
C ASP A 94 -7.67 -23.51 -21.67
N ASP A 95 -8.65 -23.55 -20.77
CA ASP A 95 -10.05 -23.85 -21.11
C ASP A 95 -10.65 -22.78 -22.03
N LEU A 96 -10.38 -21.51 -21.79
CA LEU A 96 -10.83 -20.40 -22.62
C LEU A 96 -10.20 -20.39 -24.02
N LEU A 97 -8.90 -20.72 -24.12
CA LEU A 97 -8.19 -20.80 -25.40
C LEU A 97 -8.61 -22.04 -26.22
N SER A 98 -9.11 -23.09 -25.56
CA SER A 98 -9.66 -24.28 -26.22
C SER A 98 -11.06 -24.08 -26.77
N THR A 99 -11.78 -23.05 -26.29
CA THR A 99 -13.15 -22.73 -26.70
C THR A 99 -13.10 -21.79 -27.92
N PRO A 100 -13.86 -22.07 -29.03
CA PRO A 100 -13.96 -21.18 -30.19
C PRO A 100 -14.48 -19.79 -29.79
N PHE A 101 -13.95 -18.73 -30.41
CA PHE A 101 -14.36 -17.36 -30.13
C PHE A 101 -15.86 -17.12 -30.29
N ASP A 102 -16.48 -17.74 -31.33
CA ASP A 102 -17.92 -17.64 -31.59
C ASP A 102 -18.76 -18.20 -30.45
N GLU A 103 -18.29 -19.27 -29.80
CA GLU A 103 -18.96 -19.86 -28.67
C GLU A 103 -18.83 -18.96 -27.44
N LEU A 104 -17.64 -18.40 -27.19
CA LEU A 104 -17.43 -17.42 -26.12
C LEU A 104 -18.29 -16.17 -26.31
N SER A 105 -18.39 -15.66 -27.54
CA SER A 105 -19.18 -14.46 -27.86
C SER A 105 -20.68 -14.68 -27.78
N SER A 106 -21.15 -15.91 -28.03
CA SER A 106 -22.57 -16.30 -27.98
C SER A 106 -23.05 -16.70 -26.59
N THR A 107 -22.15 -16.75 -25.58
CA THR A 107 -22.49 -17.12 -24.21
C THR A 107 -23.54 -16.18 -23.62
N ALA A 108 -24.60 -16.73 -23.03
CA ALA A 108 -25.67 -15.94 -22.43
C ALA A 108 -25.16 -14.93 -21.39
N GLY A 109 -25.55 -13.67 -21.52
CA GLY A 109 -25.14 -12.58 -20.66
C GLY A 109 -23.76 -12.00 -20.96
N ILE A 110 -23.09 -12.45 -22.03
CA ILE A 110 -21.82 -11.92 -22.51
C ILE A 110 -22.07 -11.08 -23.76
N GLY A 111 -21.99 -9.76 -23.67
CA GLY A 111 -22.04 -8.84 -24.82
C GLY A 111 -20.65 -8.37 -25.22
N GLN A 112 -20.53 -7.66 -26.34
CA GLN A 112 -19.27 -7.17 -26.91
C GLN A 112 -18.33 -6.49 -25.90
N LYS A 113 -18.88 -5.68 -24.97
CA LYS A 113 -18.07 -5.00 -23.94
C LYS A 113 -17.42 -5.97 -22.95
N LYS A 114 -18.08 -7.09 -22.65
CA LYS A 114 -17.53 -8.15 -21.78
C LYS A 114 -16.52 -9.02 -22.53
N ILE A 115 -16.74 -9.27 -23.83
CA ILE A 115 -15.73 -9.90 -24.70
C ILE A 115 -14.49 -9.03 -24.81
N GLY A 116 -14.63 -7.73 -25.00
CA GLY A 116 -13.49 -6.81 -24.95
C GLY A 116 -12.72 -6.85 -23.61
N SER A 117 -13.41 -7.09 -22.49
CA SER A 117 -12.76 -7.29 -21.20
C SER A 117 -12.06 -8.65 -21.10
N LEU A 118 -12.65 -9.73 -21.67
CA LEU A 118 -11.98 -11.03 -21.77
C LEU A 118 -10.65 -10.91 -22.55
N VAL A 119 -10.67 -10.30 -23.73
CA VAL A 119 -9.49 -10.11 -24.58
C VAL A 119 -8.41 -9.33 -23.82
N ARG A 120 -8.79 -8.28 -23.07
CA ARG A 120 -7.85 -7.53 -22.23
C ARG A 120 -7.21 -8.36 -21.12
N LEU A 121 -7.99 -9.20 -20.43
CA LEU A 121 -7.46 -10.07 -19.38
C LEU A 121 -6.48 -11.10 -19.95
N LEU A 122 -6.81 -11.70 -21.10
CA LEU A 122 -5.91 -12.62 -21.82
C LEU A 122 -4.63 -11.90 -22.27
N HIS A 123 -4.74 -10.66 -22.77
CA HIS A 123 -3.57 -9.86 -23.15
C HIS A 123 -2.65 -9.58 -21.94
N ARG A 124 -3.21 -9.31 -20.73
CA ARG A 124 -2.39 -9.20 -19.54
C ARG A 124 -1.61 -10.47 -19.21
N ALA A 125 -2.19 -11.63 -19.51
CA ALA A 125 -1.50 -12.90 -19.30
C ALA A 125 -0.32 -13.12 -20.26
N THR A 126 -0.25 -12.44 -21.40
CA THR A 126 0.92 -12.50 -22.31
C THR A 126 2.10 -11.64 -21.87
N GLN A 127 1.89 -10.67 -20.99
CA GLN A 127 2.94 -9.73 -20.59
C GLN A 127 3.88 -10.37 -19.58
N ASP A 128 5.20 -10.15 -19.74
CA ASP A 128 6.22 -10.69 -18.83
C ASP A 128 6.14 -10.06 -17.45
N GLN A 129 5.71 -8.80 -17.38
CA GLN A 129 5.37 -8.15 -16.13
C GLN A 129 3.86 -7.84 -16.12
N PRO A 130 3.15 -8.12 -15.02
CA PRO A 130 1.75 -7.70 -14.90
C PRO A 130 1.67 -6.17 -15.04
N PRO A 131 0.68 -5.64 -15.77
CA PRO A 131 0.60 -4.20 -15.98
C PRO A 131 0.40 -3.46 -14.66
N ALA A 132 1.27 -2.52 -14.38
CA ALA A 132 1.12 -1.58 -13.27
C ALA A 132 0.01 -0.55 -13.53
N VAL A 133 -0.41 -0.39 -14.79
CA VAL A 133 -1.40 0.62 -15.23
C VAL A 133 -2.55 -0.07 -15.95
N PRO A 134 -3.83 0.34 -15.75
CA PRO A 134 -4.96 -0.18 -16.50
C PRO A 134 -4.77 0.01 -18.01
N PHE A 135 -5.06 -1.04 -18.77
CA PHE A 135 -4.98 -1.03 -20.24
C PHE A 135 -5.84 0.11 -20.82
N GLY A 136 -5.24 0.98 -21.63
CA GLY A 136 -5.91 2.11 -22.30
C GLY A 136 -5.50 3.48 -21.83
N ILE A 137 -4.65 3.60 -20.81
CA ILE A 137 -3.90 4.83 -20.52
C ILE A 137 -2.52 4.62 -21.16
N SER A 138 -2.47 4.70 -22.50
CA SER A 138 -1.19 4.80 -23.21
C SER A 138 -0.58 6.14 -22.86
N ASP A 139 0.63 6.10 -22.36
CA ASP A 139 1.51 7.25 -22.26
C ASP A 139 1.48 8.08 -23.55
N ARG A 140 0.77 9.21 -23.48
CA ARG A 140 1.07 10.37 -24.32
C ARG A 140 1.97 11.30 -23.54
N SER A 141 3.15 10.86 -23.24
CA SER A 141 4.29 11.69 -22.92
C SER A 141 5.51 11.02 -23.54
N GLY A 142 5.60 11.28 -24.84
CA GLY A 142 6.83 11.08 -25.57
C GLY A 142 7.89 12.02 -25.04
N GLU A 143 9.10 11.52 -25.05
CA GLU A 143 10.35 12.26 -25.17
C GLU A 143 10.48 13.51 -24.29
N GLN A 144 11.10 13.35 -23.15
CA GLN A 144 12.00 14.38 -22.64
C GLN A 144 13.18 13.77 -21.90
N ASP A 145 14.32 14.14 -22.43
CA ASP A 145 15.71 14.05 -22.03
C ASP A 145 16.05 13.78 -20.57
N SER A 146 17.03 12.88 -20.48
CA SER A 146 18.06 12.68 -19.47
C SER A 146 18.42 13.94 -18.66
N ALA A 147 17.77 14.09 -17.51
CA ALA A 147 18.36 14.69 -16.32
C ALA A 147 17.85 13.81 -15.15
N GLY A 148 18.78 13.26 -14.37
CA GLY A 148 18.41 12.41 -13.24
C GLY A 148 17.45 13.15 -12.31
N PRO A 149 16.38 12.51 -11.82
CA PRO A 149 15.48 13.16 -10.89
C PRO A 149 16.22 13.36 -9.58
N GLU A 150 16.42 14.62 -9.21
CA GLU A 150 16.52 14.99 -7.80
C GLU A 150 15.24 14.47 -7.14
N ILE A 151 15.38 13.49 -6.26
CA ILE A 151 14.27 12.92 -5.50
C ILE A 151 13.79 14.04 -4.58
N ASP A 152 12.71 14.70 -4.97
CA ASP A 152 11.96 15.60 -4.10
C ASP A 152 11.30 14.75 -3.00
N ASP A 153 11.97 14.71 -1.85
CA ASP A 153 11.69 13.89 -0.67
C ASP A 153 10.37 14.27 0.06
N THR A 154 9.59 15.20 -0.49
CA THR A 154 8.40 15.77 0.17
C THR A 154 7.07 15.32 -0.41
N GLN A 155 7.04 14.55 -1.50
CA GLN A 155 5.77 14.03 -2.02
C GLN A 155 5.45 12.67 -1.41
N PRO A 156 4.26 12.49 -0.80
CA PRO A 156 3.81 11.17 -0.38
C PRO A 156 3.73 10.27 -1.62
N ASN A 157 4.44 9.15 -1.57
CA ASN A 157 4.42 8.13 -2.61
C ASN A 157 2.98 7.91 -3.05
N ASN A 158 2.66 8.24 -4.30
CA ASN A 158 1.29 8.16 -4.83
C ASN A 158 0.97 6.70 -5.21
N PHE A 159 1.22 5.76 -4.27
CA PHE A 159 0.90 4.36 -4.44
C PHE A 159 -0.62 4.16 -4.59
N ASP A 160 -1.05 3.62 -5.71
CA ASP A 160 -2.45 3.30 -5.97
C ASP A 160 -2.71 1.79 -5.76
N PRO A 161 -3.37 1.39 -4.66
CA PRO A 161 -3.67 -0.02 -4.39
C PRO A 161 -4.65 -0.63 -5.41
N SER A 162 -5.31 0.19 -6.23
CA SER A 162 -6.28 -0.26 -7.23
C SER A 162 -5.64 -0.91 -8.46
N ILE A 163 -4.34 -0.66 -8.68
CA ILE A 163 -3.56 -1.29 -9.76
C ILE A 163 -3.01 -2.66 -9.39
N VAL A 164 -3.07 -3.05 -8.11
CA VAL A 164 -2.50 -4.30 -7.63
C VAL A 164 -3.39 -5.48 -8.02
N SER A 165 -2.92 -6.27 -8.97
CA SER A 165 -3.52 -7.56 -9.36
C SER A 165 -3.06 -8.68 -8.43
N GLU A 166 -3.77 -9.81 -8.40
CA GLU A 166 -3.31 -11.00 -7.68
C GLU A 166 -1.98 -11.52 -8.20
N SER A 167 -1.66 -11.30 -9.49
CA SER A 167 -0.37 -11.68 -10.07
C SER A 167 0.77 -10.82 -9.55
N LEU A 168 0.59 -9.49 -9.47
CA LEU A 168 1.56 -8.58 -8.85
C LEU A 168 1.76 -8.92 -7.37
N TRP A 169 0.67 -9.12 -6.66
CA TRP A 169 0.70 -9.50 -5.25
C TRP A 169 1.47 -10.81 -5.03
N THR A 170 1.28 -11.79 -5.90
CA THR A 170 2.03 -13.06 -5.84
C THR A 170 3.52 -12.84 -6.05
N GLN A 171 3.93 -12.02 -7.02
CA GLN A 171 5.34 -11.68 -7.24
C GLN A 171 5.96 -11.03 -6.00
N TRP A 172 5.26 -10.10 -5.37
CA TRP A 172 5.77 -9.43 -4.16
C TRP A 172 5.92 -10.39 -2.99
N ARG A 173 4.92 -11.27 -2.78
CA ARG A 173 5.01 -12.34 -1.76
C ARG A 173 6.16 -13.29 -2.02
N ASP A 174 6.38 -13.68 -3.27
CA ASP A 174 7.46 -14.58 -3.65
C ASP A 174 8.82 -13.93 -3.43
N THR A 175 8.97 -12.62 -3.66
CA THR A 175 10.19 -11.89 -3.31
C THR A 175 10.45 -11.95 -1.80
N VAL A 176 9.43 -11.70 -0.97
CA VAL A 176 9.56 -11.78 0.50
C VAL A 176 9.97 -13.18 0.95
N ARG A 177 9.40 -14.24 0.34
CA ARG A 177 9.77 -15.64 0.61
C ARG A 177 11.20 -15.97 0.19
N GLN A 178 11.57 -15.63 -1.04
CA GLN A 178 12.89 -15.92 -1.61
C GLN A 178 14.03 -15.20 -0.89
N ARG A 179 13.77 -14.00 -0.39
CA ARG A 179 14.74 -13.19 0.36
C ARG A 179 14.69 -13.40 1.87
N GLU A 180 13.83 -14.32 2.34
CA GLU A 180 13.68 -14.69 3.76
C GLU A 180 13.38 -13.52 4.71
N VAL A 181 12.82 -12.40 4.17
CA VAL A 181 12.49 -11.20 4.95
C VAL A 181 11.09 -11.24 5.58
N GLY A 182 10.46 -12.41 5.63
CA GLY A 182 9.12 -12.59 6.21
C GLY A 182 9.02 -12.25 7.71
N HIS A 183 10.13 -12.31 8.44
CA HIS A 183 10.21 -11.98 9.88
C HIS A 183 10.19 -10.46 10.15
N GLU A 184 10.48 -9.64 9.14
CA GLU A 184 10.49 -8.19 9.29
C GLU A 184 9.10 -7.65 9.62
N LYS A 185 9.05 -6.64 10.50
CA LYS A 185 7.82 -6.04 10.97
C LYS A 185 7.32 -4.97 9.98
N LEU A 186 6.04 -4.97 9.70
CA LEU A 186 5.39 -4.06 8.76
C LEU A 186 5.64 -2.59 9.11
N GLY A 187 5.57 -2.23 10.41
CA GLY A 187 5.85 -0.87 10.87
C GLY A 187 7.31 -0.44 10.70
N ARG A 188 8.27 -1.39 10.67
CA ARG A 188 9.67 -1.05 10.42
C ARG A 188 9.90 -0.61 8.97
N LEU A 189 9.17 -1.22 8.03
CA LEU A 189 9.36 -1.05 6.59
C LEU A 189 8.39 -0.04 5.95
N ALA A 190 7.30 0.33 6.64
CA ALA A 190 6.31 1.24 6.11
C ALA A 190 6.92 2.62 5.79
N PRO A 191 6.54 3.28 4.69
CA PRO A 191 7.03 4.63 4.37
C PRO A 191 6.73 5.64 5.47
N THR A 192 5.58 5.54 6.12
CA THR A 192 5.18 6.34 7.29
C THR A 192 4.27 5.54 8.21
N LEU A 193 4.36 5.79 9.51
CA LEU A 193 3.49 5.20 10.52
C LEU A 193 2.18 5.98 10.72
N GLN A 194 2.05 7.21 10.21
CA GLN A 194 0.85 8.03 10.39
C GLN A 194 -0.41 7.38 9.83
N ALA A 195 -0.28 6.69 8.70
CA ALA A 195 -1.40 5.98 8.06
C ALA A 195 -1.59 4.55 8.59
N LEU A 196 -0.65 4.05 9.38
CA LEU A 196 -0.61 2.68 9.85
C LEU A 196 -1.15 2.60 11.28
N PRO A 197 -2.24 1.85 11.53
CA PRO A 197 -2.71 1.64 12.90
C PRO A 197 -1.68 0.88 13.74
N THR A 198 -1.49 1.31 14.98
CA THR A 198 -0.51 0.73 15.91
C THR A 198 -0.62 -0.78 16.09
N VAL A 199 -1.84 -1.31 15.96
CA VAL A 199 -2.12 -2.76 16.08
C VAL A 199 -1.33 -3.61 15.09
N ILE A 200 -1.05 -3.09 13.89
CA ILE A 200 -0.33 -3.85 12.86
C ILE A 200 1.14 -3.44 12.70
N TRP A 201 1.64 -2.50 13.48
CA TRP A 201 3.05 -2.10 13.42
C TRP A 201 4.01 -3.28 13.66
N HIS A 202 3.64 -4.17 14.59
CA HIS A 202 4.44 -5.33 14.96
C HIS A 202 4.10 -6.60 14.18
N SER A 203 3.16 -6.53 13.21
CA SER A 203 2.81 -7.68 12.38
C SER A 203 3.98 -8.01 11.45
N PRO A 204 4.48 -9.27 11.44
CA PRO A 204 5.51 -9.68 10.51
C PRO A 204 4.94 -9.83 9.10
N LEU A 205 5.76 -9.62 8.07
CA LEU A 205 5.34 -9.76 6.67
C LEU A 205 4.83 -11.18 6.38
N GLN A 206 5.40 -12.21 7.02
CA GLN A 206 4.98 -13.59 6.84
C GLN A 206 3.48 -13.82 7.11
N TYR A 207 2.87 -13.00 7.98
CA TYR A 207 1.43 -13.10 8.27
C TYR A 207 0.57 -12.91 7.01
N TYR A 208 1.04 -12.14 6.02
CA TYR A 208 0.28 -11.83 4.80
C TYR A 208 0.64 -12.72 3.61
N LEU A 209 1.65 -13.60 3.73
CA LEU A 209 2.16 -14.38 2.61
C LEU A 209 1.16 -15.38 2.03
N ASP A 210 0.23 -15.86 2.85
CA ASP A 210 -0.73 -16.89 2.45
C ASP A 210 -2.10 -16.33 2.04
N PHE A 211 -2.30 -15.00 2.21
CA PHE A 211 -3.55 -14.34 1.82
C PHE A 211 -3.48 -13.78 0.39
N SER A 212 -4.59 -13.90 -0.33
CA SER A 212 -4.87 -13.10 -1.54
C SER A 212 -5.21 -11.65 -1.16
N VAL A 213 -5.16 -10.72 -2.11
CA VAL A 213 -5.57 -9.33 -1.88
C VAL A 213 -7.03 -9.25 -1.42
N SER A 214 -7.90 -10.11 -1.99
CA SER A 214 -9.30 -10.18 -1.60
C SER A 214 -9.50 -10.67 -0.17
N GLU A 215 -8.72 -11.65 0.28
CA GLU A 215 -8.78 -12.16 1.66
C GLU A 215 -8.27 -11.12 2.66
N ILE A 216 -7.19 -10.40 2.35
CA ILE A 216 -6.70 -9.29 3.19
C ILE A 216 -7.79 -8.23 3.39
N ARG A 217 -8.55 -7.89 2.34
CA ARG A 217 -9.68 -6.95 2.42
C ARG A 217 -10.83 -7.44 3.29
N GLN A 218 -10.99 -8.76 3.45
CA GLN A 218 -12.04 -9.37 4.29
C GLN A 218 -11.64 -9.51 5.75
N LEU A 219 -10.37 -9.31 6.10
CA LEU A 219 -9.92 -9.36 7.49
C LEU A 219 -10.64 -8.29 8.31
N LYS A 220 -11.30 -8.68 9.41
CA LYS A 220 -12.14 -7.81 10.26
C LYS A 220 -11.47 -6.50 10.69
N THR A 221 -10.16 -6.50 10.79
CA THR A 221 -9.37 -5.35 11.23
C THR A 221 -8.76 -4.55 10.09
N HIS A 222 -8.96 -4.96 8.82
CA HIS A 222 -8.28 -4.38 7.65
C HIS A 222 -9.24 -3.58 6.76
N GLY A 223 -9.48 -2.30 7.13
CA GLY A 223 -10.13 -1.36 6.20
C GLY A 223 -9.17 -0.93 5.07
N GLU A 224 -9.69 -0.26 4.03
CA GLU A 224 -8.95 0.17 2.83
C GLU A 224 -7.59 0.85 3.12
N LYS A 225 -7.52 1.70 4.15
CA LYS A 225 -6.26 2.36 4.53
C LYS A 225 -5.18 1.37 4.96
N ARG A 226 -5.56 0.32 5.70
CA ARG A 226 -4.62 -0.73 6.16
C ARG A 226 -4.17 -1.60 5.01
N VAL A 227 -5.11 -2.03 4.17
CA VAL A 227 -4.81 -2.81 2.96
C VAL A 227 -3.84 -2.05 2.07
N ARG A 228 -4.08 -0.77 1.83
CA ARG A 228 -3.17 0.10 1.08
C ARG A 228 -1.74 0.04 1.63
N VAL A 229 -1.56 0.25 2.94
CA VAL A 229 -0.23 0.26 3.55
C VAL A 229 0.45 -1.11 3.48
N VAL A 230 -0.30 -2.20 3.69
CA VAL A 230 0.24 -3.56 3.52
C VAL A 230 0.77 -3.75 2.09
N LEU A 231 -0.04 -3.43 1.10
CA LEU A 231 0.35 -3.55 -0.31
C LEU A 231 1.54 -2.65 -0.66
N GLU A 232 1.56 -1.42 -0.15
CA GLU A 232 2.65 -0.46 -0.36
C GLU A 232 3.97 -0.95 0.23
N VAL A 233 3.97 -1.52 1.44
CA VAL A 233 5.16 -2.12 2.06
C VAL A 233 5.70 -3.27 1.21
N PHE A 234 4.85 -4.19 0.77
CA PHE A 234 5.27 -5.30 -0.09
C PHE A 234 5.80 -4.83 -1.44
N HIS A 235 5.20 -3.78 -2.02
CA HIS A 235 5.70 -3.14 -3.24
C HIS A 235 7.12 -2.57 -3.03
N VAL A 236 7.33 -1.77 -1.99
CA VAL A 236 8.62 -1.17 -1.66
C VAL A 236 9.70 -2.25 -1.43
N VAL A 237 9.35 -3.30 -0.68
CA VAL A 237 10.26 -4.44 -0.45
C VAL A 237 10.61 -5.14 -1.77
N HIS A 238 9.60 -5.36 -2.64
CA HIS A 238 9.82 -5.97 -3.95
C HIS A 238 10.73 -5.10 -4.83
N GLU A 239 10.47 -3.81 -4.96
CA GLU A 239 11.28 -2.88 -5.73
C GLU A 239 12.73 -2.84 -5.26
N LEU A 240 12.96 -2.72 -3.96
CA LEU A 240 14.30 -2.69 -3.39
C LEU A 240 15.08 -3.99 -3.63
N LEU A 241 14.43 -5.15 -3.43
CA LEU A 241 15.11 -6.44 -3.50
C LEU A 241 15.17 -7.03 -4.90
N SER A 242 14.28 -6.66 -5.82
CA SER A 242 14.30 -7.10 -7.21
C SER A 242 15.41 -6.42 -8.01
N ASN A 243 15.68 -5.16 -7.73
CA ASN A 243 16.71 -4.36 -8.39
C ASN A 243 18.13 -4.70 -7.87
N THR A 244 18.21 -5.41 -6.75
CA THR A 244 19.49 -5.84 -6.19
C THR A 244 19.93 -7.13 -6.88
N SER A 245 20.67 -7.01 -7.97
CA SER A 245 21.30 -8.16 -8.62
C SER A 245 22.22 -8.86 -7.63
N ALA A 246 22.26 -10.21 -7.68
CA ALA A 246 23.02 -11.10 -6.81
C ALA A 246 24.55 -10.85 -6.78
N ARG A 247 25.02 -9.70 -7.23
CA ARG A 247 26.44 -9.40 -7.49
C ARG A 247 27.15 -8.57 -6.43
N SER A 248 26.59 -8.20 -5.34
CA SER A 248 27.40 -7.51 -4.35
C SER A 248 26.95 -7.82 -2.92
N HIS A 249 27.93 -7.93 -2.06
CA HIS A 249 27.90 -7.89 -0.62
C HIS A 249 27.30 -6.58 -0.07
N LEU A 250 26.36 -5.96 -0.79
CA LEU A 250 25.56 -4.84 -0.30
C LEU A 250 24.47 -5.42 0.59
N ASP A 251 24.66 -5.29 1.88
CA ASP A 251 23.59 -5.45 2.85
C ASP A 251 22.50 -4.45 2.50
N VAL A 252 21.44 -4.93 1.84
CA VAL A 252 20.24 -4.12 1.64
C VAL A 252 19.56 -4.03 3.01
N ARG A 253 19.82 -2.95 3.72
CA ARG A 253 19.18 -2.68 4.99
C ARG A 253 17.74 -2.22 4.74
N LEU A 254 16.80 -3.11 4.99
CA LEU A 254 15.37 -2.79 5.00
C LEU A 254 15.02 -2.05 6.30
N VAL A 255 15.45 -0.79 6.40
CA VAL A 255 15.28 0.03 7.59
C VAL A 255 14.90 1.46 7.19
N PRO A 256 14.26 2.23 8.08
CA PRO A 256 13.93 3.63 7.84
C PRO A 256 15.17 4.45 7.44
N LYS A 257 14.97 5.42 6.54
CA LYS A 257 16.02 6.23 5.91
C LYS A 257 17.06 6.81 6.88
N PHE A 258 16.63 7.26 8.05
CA PHE A 258 17.51 7.95 9.01
C PHE A 258 18.22 7.01 9.98
N ILE A 259 17.79 5.74 10.11
CA ILE A 259 18.40 4.82 11.06
C ILE A 259 19.80 4.37 10.65
N PRO A 260 20.07 3.91 9.39
CA PRO A 260 21.41 3.46 9.02
C PRO A 260 22.49 4.52 9.19
N PRO A 261 22.32 5.78 8.73
CA PRO A 261 23.33 6.82 8.94
C PRO A 261 23.64 7.07 10.42
N MET A 262 22.63 7.04 11.30
CA MET A 262 22.83 7.17 12.74
C MET A 262 23.61 5.99 13.33
N GLU A 263 23.29 4.76 12.94
CA GLU A 263 24.02 3.57 13.39
C GLU A 263 25.46 3.53 12.90
N ASP A 264 25.69 3.94 11.66
CA ASP A 264 27.03 4.03 11.10
C ASP A 264 27.84 5.10 11.81
N TRP A 265 27.26 6.28 12.10
CA TRP A 265 27.87 7.34 12.88
C TRP A 265 28.18 6.88 14.33
N ILE A 266 27.24 6.24 15.03
CA ILE A 266 27.49 5.69 16.38
C ILE A 266 28.65 4.69 16.34
N SER A 267 28.68 3.81 15.33
CA SER A 267 29.73 2.81 15.20
C SER A 267 31.11 3.44 14.96
N ASP A 268 31.15 4.55 14.23
CA ASP A 268 32.35 5.34 13.98
C ASP A 268 32.82 6.05 15.27
N VAL A 269 31.90 6.70 16.01
CA VAL A 269 32.20 7.35 17.32
C VAL A 269 32.75 6.35 18.31
N MET A 270 32.19 5.15 18.40
CA MET A 270 32.67 4.08 19.29
C MET A 270 34.08 3.61 18.98
N GLN A 271 34.66 3.93 17.84
CA GLN A 271 36.03 3.63 17.45
C GLN A 271 36.98 4.82 17.66
N ARG A 272 36.44 6.02 17.88
CA ARG A 272 37.26 7.24 18.11
C ARG A 272 37.82 7.25 19.53
N THR A 273 39.00 7.81 19.66
CA THR A 273 39.65 8.09 20.94
C THR A 273 39.53 9.57 21.34
N GLU A 274 39.08 10.40 20.41
CA GLU A 274 38.92 11.84 20.63
C GLU A 274 37.43 12.15 20.90
N GLY A 275 37.19 13.18 21.71
CA GLY A 275 35.84 13.66 22.02
C GLY A 275 35.10 14.20 20.77
N LEU A 276 33.80 14.34 20.88
CA LEU A 276 32.98 14.83 19.78
C LEU A 276 33.24 16.32 19.47
N PRO A 277 33.33 16.71 18.21
CA PRO A 277 33.25 18.11 17.81
C PRO A 277 31.95 18.77 18.28
N PRO A 278 31.95 20.06 18.63
CA PRO A 278 30.76 20.76 19.09
C PRO A 278 29.60 20.65 18.08
N GLY A 279 28.43 20.25 18.58
CA GLY A 279 27.19 20.11 17.78
C GLY A 279 27.15 18.92 16.82
N GLU A 280 28.15 18.03 16.84
CA GLU A 280 28.13 16.82 16.03
C GLU A 280 27.00 15.87 16.48
N LEU A 281 26.90 15.63 17.81
CA LEU A 281 25.83 14.82 18.39
C LEU A 281 24.43 15.29 17.93
N GLN A 282 24.22 16.60 17.98
CA GLN A 282 22.94 17.17 17.55
C GLN A 282 22.67 16.92 16.08
N ARG A 283 23.67 17.11 15.21
CA ARG A 283 23.52 17.04 13.75
C ARG A 283 23.36 15.61 13.24
N GLU A 284 24.17 14.68 13.77
CA GLU A 284 24.27 13.32 13.25
C GLU A 284 23.33 12.32 13.96
N LEU A 285 22.84 12.66 15.16
CA LEU A 285 21.97 11.78 15.93
C LEU A 285 20.60 12.42 16.23
N ILE A 286 20.58 13.57 16.93
CA ILE A 286 19.32 14.13 17.45
C ILE A 286 18.38 14.60 16.32
N LEU A 287 18.90 15.37 15.37
CA LEU A 287 18.09 15.88 14.24
C LEU A 287 17.57 14.75 13.35
N PRO A 288 18.33 13.72 12.98
CA PRO A 288 17.80 12.58 12.26
C PRO A 288 16.69 11.82 13.00
N MET A 289 16.82 11.60 14.33
CA MET A 289 15.76 11.00 15.14
C MET A 289 14.48 11.85 15.12
N LEU A 290 14.60 13.17 15.28
CA LEU A 290 13.47 14.10 15.22
C LEU A 290 12.82 14.12 13.83
N ARG A 291 13.61 14.04 12.77
CA ARG A 291 13.09 13.91 11.40
C ARG A 291 12.32 12.62 11.19
N GLN A 292 12.78 11.51 11.75
CA GLN A 292 12.02 10.25 11.69
C GLN A 292 10.67 10.39 12.43
N ILE A 293 10.66 11.06 13.59
CA ILE A 293 9.42 11.36 14.34
C ILE A 293 8.47 12.25 13.51
N GLU A 294 8.99 13.23 12.80
CA GLU A 294 8.18 14.09 11.93
C GLU A 294 7.44 13.29 10.84
N ILE A 295 8.15 12.38 10.17
CA ILE A 295 7.59 11.51 9.14
C ILE A 295 6.52 10.59 9.72
N ASP A 296 6.74 10.03 10.91
CA ASP A 296 5.93 8.94 11.46
C ASP A 296 4.82 9.40 12.40
N ALA A 297 5.01 10.49 13.14
CA ALA A 297 4.03 11.01 14.09
C ALA A 297 3.51 12.40 13.73
N GLY A 298 4.11 13.04 12.72
CA GLY A 298 3.68 14.33 12.18
C GLY A 298 4.29 15.56 12.86
N PRO A 299 4.07 16.74 12.26
CA PRO A 299 4.76 17.98 12.66
C PRO A 299 4.42 18.47 14.07
N THR A 300 3.26 18.12 14.60
CA THR A 300 2.85 18.51 15.96
C THR A 300 3.70 17.79 17.00
N VAL A 301 3.91 16.48 16.85
CA VAL A 301 4.72 15.66 17.74
C VAL A 301 6.19 16.06 17.62
N HIS A 302 6.68 16.28 16.39
CA HIS A 302 8.02 16.78 16.12
C HIS A 302 8.30 18.11 16.86
N LYS A 303 7.41 19.12 16.71
CA LYS A 303 7.57 20.41 17.43
C LYS A 303 7.60 20.25 18.95
N LEU A 304 6.81 19.35 19.49
CA LEU A 304 6.83 19.04 20.93
C LEU A 304 8.15 18.41 21.35
N ALA A 305 8.62 17.41 20.62
CA ALA A 305 9.89 16.73 20.89
C ALA A 305 11.06 17.72 20.79
N ASN A 306 11.10 18.53 19.72
CA ASN A 306 12.10 19.56 19.49
C ASN A 306 12.17 20.57 20.64
N SER A 307 11.00 21.07 21.09
CA SER A 307 10.93 21.99 22.25
C SER A 307 11.26 21.30 23.57
N ARG A 308 11.02 20.00 23.71
CA ARG A 308 11.36 19.24 24.92
C ARG A 308 12.87 19.05 25.04
N LEU A 309 13.55 18.81 23.93
CA LEU A 309 15.01 18.66 23.87
C LEU A 309 15.78 19.99 23.85
N GLY A 310 15.07 21.13 23.70
CA GLY A 310 15.72 22.44 23.68
C GLY A 310 16.52 22.73 22.42
N ILE A 311 16.20 22.07 21.28
CA ILE A 311 16.97 22.23 20.03
C ILE A 311 16.83 23.64 19.46
N ASP A 312 15.63 24.23 19.52
CA ASP A 312 15.35 25.60 19.03
C ASP A 312 15.45 26.66 20.14
N GLY A 313 16.05 26.34 21.30
CA GLY A 313 16.18 27.26 22.45
C GLY A 313 16.14 26.52 23.78
N GLU A 314 15.58 27.14 24.83
CA GLU A 314 15.47 26.49 26.11
C GLU A 314 14.50 25.29 26.14
N SER A 315 14.90 24.23 26.83
CA SER A 315 14.06 23.04 27.07
C SER A 315 12.74 23.43 27.76
N GLN A 316 11.61 23.02 27.19
CA GLN A 316 10.28 23.35 27.70
C GLN A 316 9.67 22.24 28.54
N SER A 317 9.15 22.59 29.72
CA SER A 317 8.38 21.66 30.53
C SER A 317 7.02 21.32 29.90
N VAL A 318 6.46 20.14 30.22
CA VAL A 318 5.11 19.73 29.79
C VAL A 318 4.04 20.77 30.14
N ARG A 319 4.21 21.47 31.27
CA ARG A 319 3.30 22.57 31.69
C ARG A 319 3.37 23.76 30.74
N ALA A 320 4.56 24.14 30.29
CA ALA A 320 4.76 25.22 29.34
C ALA A 320 4.18 24.86 27.95
N GLN A 321 4.47 23.64 27.48
CA GLN A 321 3.95 23.11 26.22
C GLN A 321 2.41 23.01 26.22
N SER A 322 1.81 22.53 27.31
CA SER A 322 0.34 22.46 27.49
C SER A 322 -0.32 23.83 27.37
N ARG A 323 0.27 24.86 28.03
CA ARG A 323 -0.24 26.24 27.93
C ARG A 323 -0.11 26.82 26.51
N ARG A 324 1.05 26.60 25.86
CA ARG A 324 1.33 27.11 24.51
C ARG A 324 0.39 26.50 23.47
N MET A 325 0.05 25.22 23.62
CA MET A 325 -0.81 24.48 22.69
C MET A 325 -2.31 24.58 23.01
N GLY A 326 -2.68 25.08 24.19
CA GLY A 326 -4.06 25.10 24.63
C GLY A 326 -4.69 23.71 24.87
N VAL A 327 -3.86 22.72 25.22
CA VAL A 327 -4.31 21.34 25.48
C VAL A 327 -3.98 20.92 26.92
N THR A 328 -4.57 19.82 27.38
CA THR A 328 -4.28 19.28 28.72
C THR A 328 -2.86 18.70 28.78
N ARG A 329 -2.26 18.66 30.00
CA ARG A 329 -0.96 18.00 30.20
C ARG A 329 -1.00 16.53 29.82
N ALA A 330 -2.12 15.84 30.12
CA ALA A 330 -2.31 14.45 29.71
C ALA A 330 -2.21 14.27 28.18
N ARG A 331 -2.76 15.21 27.43
CA ARG A 331 -2.64 15.19 25.95
C ARG A 331 -1.19 15.41 25.48
N VAL A 332 -0.45 16.30 26.13
CA VAL A 332 0.99 16.48 25.82
C VAL A 332 1.77 15.20 26.09
N TYR A 333 1.53 14.54 27.25
CA TYR A 333 2.18 13.25 27.53
C TYR A 333 1.84 12.18 26.49
N GLN A 334 0.57 12.10 26.04
CA GLN A 334 0.18 11.16 24.97
C GLN A 334 0.95 11.42 23.66
N LEU A 335 1.11 12.70 23.28
CA LEU A 335 1.85 13.07 22.07
C LEU A 335 3.36 12.79 22.20
N LEU A 336 3.94 13.00 23.38
CA LEU A 336 5.35 12.65 23.63
C LEU A 336 5.55 11.12 23.70
N ASP A 337 4.56 10.38 24.20
CA ASP A 337 4.58 8.91 24.19
C ASP A 337 4.56 8.34 22.76
N ASP A 338 3.99 9.07 21.78
CA ASP A 338 4.04 8.68 20.38
C ASP A 338 5.48 8.69 19.83
N CYS A 339 6.39 9.53 20.36
CA CYS A 339 7.83 9.50 20.01
C CYS A 339 8.44 8.15 20.37
N SER A 340 8.20 7.67 21.60
CA SER A 340 8.75 6.38 22.04
C SER A 340 8.17 5.20 21.28
N LYS A 341 6.87 5.23 20.98
CA LYS A 341 6.23 4.18 20.15
C LYS A 341 6.85 4.11 18.77
N VAL A 342 7.07 5.26 18.12
CA VAL A 342 7.72 5.34 16.80
C VAL A 342 9.12 4.74 16.90
N MET A 343 9.95 5.21 17.83
CA MET A 343 11.35 4.76 17.92
C MET A 343 11.47 3.28 18.27
N ASN A 344 10.63 2.74 19.14
CA ASN A 344 10.62 1.30 19.45
C ASN A 344 10.29 0.40 18.23
N VAL A 345 9.53 0.91 17.27
CA VAL A 345 9.23 0.17 16.03
C VAL A 345 10.31 0.37 14.98
N ARG A 346 10.77 1.62 14.81
CA ARG A 346 11.73 1.99 13.76
C ARG A 346 13.16 1.59 14.11
N TRP A 347 13.52 1.68 15.37
CA TRP A 347 14.86 1.43 15.87
C TRP A 347 14.83 0.63 17.18
N PRO A 348 14.45 -0.66 17.16
CA PRO A 348 14.32 -1.49 18.36
C PRO A 348 15.60 -1.57 19.21
N GLU A 349 16.77 -1.53 18.56
CA GLU A 349 18.08 -1.58 19.21
C GLU A 349 18.54 -0.21 19.75
N GLY A 350 17.78 0.85 19.48
CA GLY A 350 18.17 2.24 19.76
C GLY A 350 18.46 2.51 21.21
N GLU A 351 17.67 1.98 22.16
CA GLU A 351 17.92 2.14 23.59
C GLU A 351 19.33 1.66 23.99
N GLN A 352 19.67 0.44 23.57
CA GLN A 352 20.99 -0.14 23.89
C GLN A 352 22.13 0.63 23.23
N ARG A 353 21.90 1.12 21.99
CA ARG A 353 22.89 1.93 21.26
C ARG A 353 23.15 3.25 21.96
N LEU A 354 22.09 3.95 22.41
CA LEU A 354 22.23 5.23 23.13
C LEU A 354 22.91 5.06 24.51
N VAL A 355 22.56 3.99 25.23
CA VAL A 355 23.23 3.68 26.52
C VAL A 355 24.72 3.47 26.33
N ARG A 356 25.12 2.63 25.37
CA ARG A 356 26.55 2.39 25.07
C ARG A 356 27.27 3.65 24.63
N LEU A 357 26.64 4.47 23.81
CA LEU A 357 27.21 5.75 23.40
C LEU A 357 27.42 6.68 24.58
N ALA A 358 26.44 6.79 25.48
CA ALA A 358 26.54 7.62 26.67
C ALA A 358 27.68 7.14 27.60
N GLU A 359 27.85 5.83 27.80
CA GLU A 359 28.94 5.24 28.56
C GLU A 359 30.31 5.60 27.93
N HIS A 360 30.44 5.41 26.61
CA HIS A 360 31.65 5.72 25.87
C HIS A 360 32.03 7.20 25.95
N LEU A 361 31.07 8.12 25.78
CA LEU A 361 31.31 9.56 25.91
C LEU A 361 31.68 9.97 27.33
N LYS A 362 31.14 9.33 28.39
CA LYS A 362 31.54 9.54 29.78
C LYS A 362 32.98 9.10 30.02
N GLU A 363 33.41 7.97 29.49
CA GLU A 363 34.78 7.48 29.60
C GLU A 363 35.78 8.41 28.90
N GLN A 364 35.40 9.04 27.81
CA GLN A 364 36.20 10.02 27.08
C GLN A 364 36.22 11.43 27.71
N GLN A 365 35.53 11.65 28.83
CA GLN A 365 35.34 12.98 29.43
C GLN A 365 34.69 13.97 28.46
N GLY A 366 33.72 13.49 27.70
CA GLY A 366 32.97 14.28 26.73
C GLY A 366 32.26 15.50 27.34
N ASP A 367 31.80 16.41 26.48
CA ASP A 367 31.10 17.63 26.89
C ASP A 367 29.86 17.29 27.73
N ALA A 368 29.72 17.94 28.89
CA ALA A 368 28.57 17.76 29.76
C ALA A 368 27.24 18.11 29.06
N SER A 369 27.23 19.09 28.15
CA SER A 369 26.06 19.48 27.37
C SER A 369 25.61 18.38 26.41
N ASP A 370 26.53 17.67 25.74
CA ASP A 370 26.23 16.55 24.88
C ASP A 370 25.66 15.37 25.68
N LEU A 371 26.19 15.10 26.87
CA LEU A 371 25.68 14.05 27.75
C LEU A 371 24.25 14.36 28.25
N GLU A 372 24.00 15.61 28.68
CA GLU A 372 22.64 16.04 29.07
C GLU A 372 21.64 15.93 27.92
N THR A 373 22.05 16.32 26.72
CA THR A 373 21.21 16.21 25.51
C THR A 373 20.91 14.75 25.18
N LEU A 374 21.90 13.86 25.25
CA LEU A 374 21.75 12.44 25.00
C LEU A 374 20.87 11.75 26.04
N ASP A 375 21.04 12.09 27.34
CA ASP A 375 20.19 11.57 28.41
C ASP A 375 18.74 12.04 28.24
N ALA A 376 18.51 13.31 27.90
CA ALA A 376 17.16 13.86 27.60
C ALA A 376 16.52 13.20 26.40
N ALA A 377 17.27 12.94 25.32
CA ALA A 377 16.80 12.22 24.15
C ALA A 377 16.46 10.77 24.48
N SER A 378 17.31 10.09 25.27
CA SER A 378 17.07 8.71 25.70
C SER A 378 15.80 8.61 26.56
N GLU A 379 15.58 9.54 27.49
CA GLU A 379 14.37 9.58 28.32
C GLU A 379 13.10 9.82 27.48
N LEU A 380 13.18 10.71 26.48
CA LEU A 380 12.05 11.02 25.62
C LEU A 380 11.69 9.85 24.69
N LEU A 381 12.69 9.22 24.08
CA LEU A 381 12.52 8.26 23.00
C LEU A 381 12.39 6.81 23.48
N PHE A 382 13.04 6.50 24.62
CA PHE A 382 13.04 5.17 25.24
C PHE A 382 12.80 5.28 26.76
N PRO A 383 11.62 5.79 27.18
CA PRO A 383 11.30 5.97 28.60
C PRO A 383 11.27 4.64 29.34
N LYS A 384 11.94 4.55 30.47
CA LYS A 384 12.02 3.35 31.34
C LYS A 384 10.71 3.03 32.08
N LYS A 385 9.55 3.28 31.47
CA LYS A 385 8.21 3.18 32.09
C LYS A 385 7.80 1.77 32.53
N TYR A 386 8.50 0.73 32.09
CA TYR A 386 8.09 -0.65 32.36
C TYR A 386 8.91 -1.39 33.39
N ALA A 387 10.06 -0.86 33.82
CA ALA A 387 10.86 -1.51 34.84
C ALA A 387 10.20 -1.49 36.26
N HIS A 388 9.46 -0.43 36.60
CA HIS A 388 8.76 -0.32 37.90
C HIS A 388 7.49 -1.18 38.01
N LEU A 389 6.84 -1.54 36.91
CA LEU A 389 5.62 -2.38 36.94
C LEU A 389 5.94 -3.88 37.03
N MET A 390 7.13 -4.31 36.66
CA MET A 390 7.59 -5.69 36.86
C MET A 390 8.16 -5.95 38.25
N ASP A 391 8.68 -4.92 38.90
CA ASP A 391 9.31 -5.03 40.25
C ASP A 391 8.28 -5.00 41.40
N GLU A 392 7.07 -4.42 41.14
CA GLU A 392 5.97 -4.42 42.14
C GLU A 392 5.11 -5.71 42.10
N GLY A 393 5.29 -6.56 41.08
CA GLY A 393 4.55 -7.82 40.92
C GLY A 393 5.09 -9.02 41.68
N GLU A 394 6.34 -8.98 42.13
CA GLU A 394 7.00 -10.11 42.87
C GLU A 394 6.95 -10.00 44.41
N ASN A 395 6.55 -8.87 44.97
CA ASN A 395 6.52 -8.67 46.43
C ASN A 395 5.12 -8.71 47.07
N GLY A 396 4.10 -9.19 46.38
CA GLY A 396 2.74 -9.31 46.89
C GLY A 396 2.20 -10.72 46.99
N ALA A 397 2.91 -11.64 47.66
CA ALA A 397 2.29 -12.86 48.18
C ALA A 397 1.88 -12.60 49.65
N PRO A 398 0.60 -12.66 50.01
CA PRO A 398 0.18 -12.70 51.40
C PRO A 398 0.36 -14.11 51.97
N GLU A 399 0.93 -14.15 53.16
CA GLU A 399 0.91 -15.30 54.05
C GLU A 399 -0.51 -15.73 54.43
#